data_79868d6ce4be80885429066877dfcb17
#
_entry.id   79868d6ce4be80885429066877dfcb17
#
_cell.length_a   1.000
_cell.length_b   1.000
_cell.length_c   1.000
_cell.angle_alpha   90.00
_cell.angle_beta   90.00
_cell.angle_gamma   90.00
#
_symmetry.space_group_name_H-M   'P 1'
#
loop_
_entity.id
_entity.type
_entity.pdbx_description
1 polymer ?
#
loop_
_entity_poly.entity_id
_entity_poly.type
_entity_poly.pdbx_seq_one_letter_code
_entity_poly.pdbx_strand_id
1 'polypeptide(L)'
;MEQKDFIFITGASGIGKTTLAKGLLQHYRTTCIEQNMIPEFISRDGSEPMTGELEELTCWENLVAMLMCFHKLGYKNIIVSDIDDLRTADIPVVFKGKKYITIKLVSTDPEQIRKQMENRPENGLIDYELQEKMNAKNLKRDPLINEVEIDVAGKTSEEVLKQAIALIDTEIPLLEYDYEKPPRALFYSWVFANGLR
;
A
#
# COMPACT_ATOMS: atom_id res chain seq x y z
N MET A 1 19.28 2.53 15.04
CA MET A 1 17.97 2.47 14.32
C MET A 1 17.51 1.03 14.29
N GLU A 2 16.29 0.76 14.69
CA GLU A 2 15.73 -0.59 14.63
C GLU A 2 15.22 -0.85 13.21
N GLN A 3 15.84 -1.83 12.51
CA GLN A 3 15.42 -2.18 11.17
C GLN A 3 14.06 -2.89 11.20
N LYS A 4 13.19 -2.53 10.28
CA LYS A 4 11.95 -3.27 10.01
C LYS A 4 12.23 -4.43 9.05
N ASP A 5 11.39 -5.45 9.09
CA ASP A 5 11.41 -6.48 8.06
C ASP A 5 10.73 -5.92 6.80
N PHE A 6 9.56 -5.26 6.98
CA PHE A 6 8.77 -4.75 5.87
C PHE A 6 8.27 -3.32 6.14
N ILE A 7 8.17 -2.52 5.08
CA ILE A 7 7.60 -1.17 5.07
C ILE A 7 6.53 -1.14 3.97
N PHE A 8 5.27 -1.07 4.36
CA PHE A 8 4.14 -0.98 3.43
C PHE A 8 3.73 0.47 3.24
N ILE A 9 3.35 0.85 2.01
CA ILE A 9 2.88 2.20 1.69
C ILE A 9 1.51 2.08 1.03
N THR A 10 0.50 2.67 1.66
CA THR A 10 -0.89 2.67 1.20
C THR A 10 -1.40 4.08 1.02
N GLY A 11 -2.56 4.23 0.41
CA GLY A 11 -3.20 5.52 0.17
C GLY A 11 -3.85 5.59 -1.20
N ALA A 12 -4.64 6.63 -1.42
CA ALA A 12 -5.36 6.83 -2.67
C ALA A 12 -4.43 6.96 -3.88
N SER A 13 -4.97 6.75 -5.08
CA SER A 13 -4.22 7.00 -6.31
C SER A 13 -3.78 8.47 -6.36
N GLY A 14 -2.60 8.74 -6.86
CA GLY A 14 -2.12 10.13 -6.99
C GLY A 14 -1.47 10.75 -5.76
N ILE A 15 -1.59 10.15 -4.59
CA ILE A 15 -1.17 10.76 -3.31
C ILE A 15 0.36 10.78 -3.08
N GLY A 16 1.15 10.15 -3.96
CA GLY A 16 2.61 10.18 -3.86
C GLY A 16 3.26 8.88 -3.36
N LYS A 17 2.55 7.75 -3.32
CA LYS A 17 3.09 6.44 -2.86
C LYS A 17 4.41 6.06 -3.55
N THR A 18 4.43 6.07 -4.89
CA THR A 18 5.62 5.73 -5.67
C THR A 18 6.79 6.69 -5.43
N THR A 19 6.50 7.98 -5.23
CA THR A 19 7.53 8.99 -4.91
C THR A 19 8.15 8.70 -3.54
N LEU A 20 7.32 8.44 -2.52
CA LEU A 20 7.80 8.06 -1.20
C LEU A 20 8.59 6.75 -1.24
N ALA A 21 8.09 5.74 -1.94
CA ALA A 21 8.76 4.44 -2.09
C ALA A 21 10.16 4.58 -2.69
N LYS A 22 10.31 5.40 -3.74
CA LYS A 22 11.62 5.70 -4.35
C LYS A 22 12.57 6.42 -3.39
N GLY A 23 12.07 7.37 -2.61
CA GLY A 23 12.86 8.07 -1.60
C GLY A 23 13.34 7.12 -0.50
N LEU A 24 12.47 6.28 0.03
CA LEU A 24 12.81 5.28 1.04
C LEU A 24 13.78 4.21 0.50
N LEU A 25 13.62 3.78 -0.76
CA LEU A 25 14.53 2.85 -1.43
C LEU A 25 15.96 3.40 -1.46
N GLN A 26 16.13 4.67 -1.81
CA GLN A 26 17.45 5.34 -1.82
C GLN A 26 18.02 5.48 -0.40
N HIS A 27 17.16 5.82 0.57
CA HIS A 27 17.58 6.02 1.95
C HIS A 27 18.05 4.73 2.61
N TYR A 28 17.25 3.66 2.54
CA TYR A 28 17.55 2.37 3.20
C TYR A 28 18.43 1.44 2.36
N ARG A 29 18.64 1.73 1.07
CA ARG A 29 19.42 0.90 0.14
C ARG A 29 18.99 -0.57 0.17
N THR A 30 17.71 -0.81 0.01
CA THR A 30 17.07 -2.12 0.10
C THR A 30 16.40 -2.51 -1.21
N THR A 31 15.26 -3.19 -1.17
CA THR A 31 14.42 -3.50 -2.33
C THR A 31 13.06 -2.85 -2.22
N CYS A 32 12.45 -2.54 -3.37
CA CYS A 32 11.11 -1.99 -3.46
C CYS A 32 10.31 -2.79 -4.48
N ILE A 33 9.09 -3.17 -4.11
CA ILE A 33 8.15 -3.90 -4.96
C ILE A 33 6.84 -3.12 -4.99
N GLU A 34 6.32 -2.88 -6.18
CA GLU A 34 4.96 -2.39 -6.38
C GLU A 34 4.04 -3.57 -6.73
N GLN A 35 2.83 -3.58 -6.22
CA GLN A 35 1.88 -4.69 -6.48
C GLN A 35 1.64 -4.89 -7.98
N ASN A 36 1.67 -3.82 -8.78
CA ASN A 36 1.52 -3.86 -10.23
C ASN A 36 2.72 -4.46 -10.99
N MET A 37 3.82 -4.81 -10.31
CA MET A 37 4.96 -5.53 -10.91
C MET A 37 4.72 -7.04 -10.99
N ILE A 38 3.62 -7.55 -10.43
CA ILE A 38 3.26 -8.95 -10.56
C ILE A 38 2.93 -9.25 -12.02
N PRO A 39 3.45 -10.35 -12.61
CA PRO A 39 3.22 -10.68 -14.00
C PRO A 39 1.73 -10.80 -14.35
N GLU A 40 1.38 -10.38 -15.56
CA GLU A 40 0.05 -10.62 -16.09
C GLU A 40 -0.14 -12.12 -16.40
N PHE A 41 -1.35 -12.61 -16.17
CA PHE A 41 -1.77 -13.97 -16.54
C PHE A 41 -3.26 -13.96 -16.90
N ILE A 42 -3.63 -14.82 -17.85
CA ILE A 42 -4.97 -14.85 -18.44
C ILE A 42 -5.78 -16.05 -17.94
N SER A 43 -5.10 -17.16 -17.72
CA SER A 43 -5.71 -18.43 -17.35
C SER A 43 -4.78 -19.24 -16.46
N ARG A 44 -5.34 -20.16 -15.67
CA ARG A 44 -4.57 -21.07 -14.83
C ARG A 44 -3.96 -22.23 -15.62
N ASP A 45 -4.71 -22.77 -16.55
CA ASP A 45 -4.38 -23.99 -17.32
C ASP A 45 -4.64 -23.87 -18.83
N GLY A 46 -4.97 -22.67 -19.30
CA GLY A 46 -5.27 -22.40 -20.71
C GLY A 46 -6.72 -22.68 -21.11
N SER A 47 -7.60 -23.10 -20.20
CA SER A 47 -9.00 -23.42 -20.51
C SER A 47 -9.93 -22.22 -20.27
N GLU A 48 -10.10 -21.84 -19.01
CA GLU A 48 -11.02 -20.77 -18.61
C GLU A 48 -10.28 -19.49 -18.23
N PRO A 49 -10.79 -18.33 -18.60
CA PRO A 49 -10.24 -17.05 -18.17
C PRO A 49 -10.21 -16.93 -16.63
N MET A 50 -9.18 -16.26 -16.10
CA MET A 50 -9.13 -15.91 -14.69
C MET A 50 -10.30 -14.99 -14.32
N THR A 51 -10.98 -15.28 -13.21
CA THR A 51 -11.88 -14.31 -12.60
C THR A 51 -11.08 -13.23 -11.90
N GLY A 52 -11.60 -11.99 -11.82
CA GLY A 52 -10.90 -10.91 -11.12
C GLY A 52 -10.59 -11.23 -9.65
N GLU A 53 -11.43 -12.04 -8.97
CA GLU A 53 -11.15 -12.48 -7.61
C GLU A 53 -9.96 -13.47 -7.53
N LEU A 54 -9.88 -14.39 -8.47
CA LEU A 54 -8.78 -15.36 -8.53
C LEU A 54 -7.47 -14.68 -8.95
N GLU A 55 -7.54 -13.74 -9.89
CA GLU A 55 -6.41 -12.91 -10.31
C GLU A 55 -5.83 -12.14 -9.13
N GLU A 56 -6.66 -11.43 -8.40
CA GLU A 56 -6.27 -10.66 -7.23
C GLU A 56 -5.63 -11.54 -6.14
N LEU A 57 -6.24 -12.70 -5.85
CA LEU A 57 -5.67 -13.66 -4.91
C LEU A 57 -4.31 -14.16 -5.39
N THR A 58 -4.18 -14.49 -6.67
CA THR A 58 -2.92 -14.99 -7.24
C THR A 58 -1.82 -13.94 -7.17
N CYS A 59 -2.13 -12.67 -7.50
CA CYS A 59 -1.20 -11.57 -7.34
C CYS A 59 -0.72 -11.41 -5.89
N TRP A 60 -1.64 -11.46 -4.94
CA TRP A 60 -1.31 -11.34 -3.52
C TRP A 60 -0.41 -12.48 -3.03
N GLU A 61 -0.75 -13.73 -3.32
CA GLU A 61 0.06 -14.88 -2.92
C GLU A 61 1.48 -14.84 -3.52
N ASN A 62 1.61 -14.44 -4.79
CA ASN A 62 2.91 -14.25 -5.43
C ASN A 62 3.71 -13.13 -4.78
N LEU A 63 3.07 -11.99 -4.45
CA LEU A 63 3.70 -10.88 -3.75
C LEU A 63 4.23 -11.34 -2.39
N VAL A 64 3.39 -12.00 -1.59
CA VAL A 64 3.78 -12.52 -0.27
C VAL A 64 4.95 -13.50 -0.39
N ALA A 65 4.91 -14.44 -1.34
CA ALA A 65 6.00 -15.39 -1.57
C ALA A 65 7.32 -14.69 -1.90
N MET A 66 7.28 -13.65 -2.74
CA MET A 66 8.45 -12.84 -3.11
C MET A 66 9.00 -12.09 -1.89
N LEU A 67 8.15 -11.45 -1.09
CA LEU A 67 8.53 -10.73 0.12
C LEU A 67 9.20 -11.66 1.14
N MET A 68 8.63 -12.83 1.37
CA MET A 68 9.19 -13.82 2.28
C MET A 68 10.53 -14.39 1.77
N CYS A 69 10.70 -14.50 0.44
CA CYS A 69 11.98 -14.86 -0.15
C CYS A 69 13.07 -13.82 0.14
N PHE A 70 12.80 -12.53 -0.09
CA PHE A 70 13.76 -11.47 0.25
C PHE A 70 14.07 -11.42 1.74
N HIS A 71 13.06 -11.56 2.59
CA HIS A 71 13.26 -11.61 4.04
C HIS A 71 14.16 -12.80 4.45
N LYS A 72 13.93 -13.99 3.90
CA LYS A 72 14.76 -15.18 4.12
C LYS A 72 16.22 -14.98 3.66
N LEU A 73 16.44 -14.20 2.60
CA LEU A 73 17.77 -13.84 2.11
C LEU A 73 18.44 -12.74 2.94
N GLY A 74 17.82 -12.26 4.00
CA GLY A 74 18.40 -11.29 4.95
C GLY A 74 18.12 -9.82 4.60
N TYR A 75 17.30 -9.53 3.60
CA TYR A 75 16.87 -8.17 3.33
C TYR A 75 16.05 -7.61 4.48
N LYS A 76 16.26 -6.32 4.78
CA LYS A 76 15.51 -5.54 5.78
C LYS A 76 14.95 -4.29 5.14
N ASN A 77 13.98 -3.69 5.83
CA ASN A 77 13.27 -2.51 5.33
C ASN A 77 12.73 -2.71 3.91
N ILE A 78 12.23 -3.94 3.60
CA ILE A 78 11.67 -4.27 2.30
C ILE A 78 10.45 -3.39 2.05
N ILE A 79 10.49 -2.56 1.01
CA ILE A 79 9.46 -1.58 0.70
C ILE A 79 8.44 -2.21 -0.24
N VAL A 80 7.16 -2.04 0.10
CA VAL A 80 6.03 -2.49 -0.71
C VAL A 80 5.07 -1.32 -0.90
N SER A 81 4.76 -1.00 -2.13
CA SER A 81 3.84 0.10 -2.44
C SER A 81 2.70 -0.33 -3.35
N ASP A 82 1.70 0.53 -3.45
CA ASP A 82 0.53 0.36 -4.30
C ASP A 82 -0.37 -0.82 -3.91
N ILE A 83 -0.46 -1.07 -2.60
CA ILE A 83 -1.33 -2.11 -2.03
C ILE A 83 -2.75 -1.55 -1.91
N ASP A 84 -3.72 -2.31 -2.39
CA ASP A 84 -5.15 -1.97 -2.27
C ASP A 84 -5.69 -2.13 -0.84
N ASP A 85 -6.88 -1.61 -0.59
CA ASP A 85 -7.51 -1.64 0.73
C ASP A 85 -7.78 -3.05 1.26
N LEU A 86 -8.13 -3.99 0.38
CA LEU A 86 -8.37 -5.38 0.76
C LEU A 86 -7.10 -6.01 1.31
N ARG A 87 -5.98 -5.81 0.60
CA ARG A 87 -4.68 -6.37 0.96
C ARG A 87 -4.04 -5.63 2.13
N THR A 88 -4.32 -4.35 2.27
CA THR A 88 -3.94 -3.60 3.47
C THR A 88 -4.53 -4.25 4.73
N ALA A 89 -5.78 -4.71 4.68
CA ALA A 89 -6.41 -5.44 5.78
C ALA A 89 -5.84 -6.85 5.99
N ASP A 90 -5.18 -7.44 5.00
CA ASP A 90 -4.49 -8.74 5.12
C ASP A 90 -3.13 -8.65 5.81
N ILE A 91 -2.46 -7.50 5.75
CA ILE A 91 -1.11 -7.29 6.28
C ILE A 91 -1.00 -7.74 7.75
N PRO A 92 -1.89 -7.33 8.68
CA PRO A 92 -1.78 -7.73 10.07
C PRO A 92 -1.91 -9.25 10.29
N VAL A 93 -2.61 -9.96 9.41
CA VAL A 93 -2.72 -11.43 9.48
C VAL A 93 -1.45 -12.09 8.96
N VAL A 94 -1.03 -11.72 7.76
CA VAL A 94 0.05 -12.39 7.01
C VAL A 94 1.43 -12.12 7.64
N PHE A 95 1.63 -10.91 8.18
CA PHE A 95 2.92 -10.46 8.73
C PHE A 95 2.95 -10.43 10.26
N LYS A 96 2.01 -11.09 10.95
CA LYS A 96 2.06 -11.29 12.41
C LYS A 96 3.39 -11.92 12.81
N GLY A 97 4.01 -11.43 13.89
CA GLY A 97 5.34 -11.87 14.33
C GLY A 97 6.52 -11.33 13.51
N LYS A 98 6.26 -10.43 12.55
CA LYS A 98 7.29 -9.70 11.79
C LYS A 98 7.34 -8.24 12.21
N LYS A 99 8.52 -7.62 12.12
CA LYS A 99 8.69 -6.18 12.36
C LYS A 99 8.26 -5.40 11.12
N TYR A 100 6.97 -5.13 10.97
CA TYR A 100 6.47 -4.34 9.86
C TYR A 100 5.83 -3.03 10.31
N ILE A 101 5.84 -2.04 9.42
CA ILE A 101 5.11 -0.78 9.56
C ILE A 101 4.37 -0.49 8.26
N THR A 102 3.16 0.04 8.37
CA THR A 102 2.38 0.53 7.23
C THR A 102 2.29 2.05 7.32
N ILE A 103 2.73 2.74 6.27
CA ILE A 103 2.58 4.19 6.10
C ILE A 103 1.32 4.43 5.27
N LYS A 104 0.28 4.96 5.90
CA LYS A 104 -0.96 5.37 5.24
C LYS A 104 -0.85 6.84 4.86
N LEU A 105 -0.76 7.13 3.54
CA LEU A 105 -0.81 8.49 3.03
C LEU A 105 -2.26 8.94 2.86
N VAL A 106 -2.57 10.11 3.40
CA VAL A 106 -3.87 10.77 3.25
C VAL A 106 -3.65 12.25 2.89
N SER A 107 -4.68 12.92 2.42
CA SER A 107 -4.64 14.37 2.25
C SER A 107 -5.92 15.01 2.76
N THR A 108 -5.77 16.00 3.61
CA THR A 108 -6.86 16.91 4.00
C THR A 108 -7.10 18.01 2.94
N ASP A 109 -6.24 18.09 1.89
CA ASP A 109 -6.40 18.98 0.73
C ASP A 109 -6.57 18.15 -0.56
N PRO A 110 -7.80 17.82 -0.99
CA PRO A 110 -8.05 17.07 -2.21
C PRO A 110 -7.63 17.82 -3.48
N GLU A 111 -7.66 19.16 -3.49
CA GLU A 111 -7.26 19.97 -4.63
C GLU A 111 -5.75 19.83 -4.92
N GLN A 112 -4.93 19.69 -3.89
CA GLN A 112 -3.50 19.42 -4.07
C GLN A 112 -3.28 18.10 -4.82
N ILE A 113 -4.00 17.02 -4.47
CA ILE A 113 -3.87 15.74 -5.15
C ILE A 113 -4.32 15.85 -6.61
N ARG A 114 -5.44 16.54 -6.85
CA ARG A 114 -5.96 16.77 -8.20
C ARG A 114 -4.90 17.44 -9.08
N LYS A 115 -4.29 18.53 -8.62
CA LYS A 115 -3.21 19.23 -9.33
C LYS A 115 -1.99 18.31 -9.57
N GLN A 116 -1.65 17.46 -8.62
CA GLN A 116 -0.57 16.48 -8.78
C GLN A 116 -0.90 15.45 -9.87
N MET A 117 -2.16 15.00 -9.96
CA MET A 117 -2.60 14.07 -11.00
C MET A 117 -2.63 14.72 -12.39
N GLU A 118 -3.08 15.97 -12.50
CA GLU A 118 -3.10 16.73 -13.76
C GLU A 118 -1.70 16.95 -14.35
N ASN A 119 -0.68 17.07 -13.49
CA ASN A 119 0.70 17.27 -13.89
C ASN A 119 1.48 15.97 -14.15
N ARG A 120 0.83 14.80 -14.10
CA ARG A 120 1.50 13.52 -14.37
C ARG A 120 1.66 13.28 -15.87
N PRO A 121 2.83 12.74 -16.31
CA PRO A 121 2.88 12.10 -17.62
C PRO A 121 1.94 10.88 -17.61
N GLU A 122 1.25 10.64 -18.68
CA GLU A 122 0.13 9.77 -19.07
C GLU A 122 -0.06 8.38 -18.41
N ASN A 123 0.40 8.12 -17.19
CA ASN A 123 0.30 6.80 -16.56
C ASN A 123 -0.45 6.86 -15.22
N GLY A 124 -1.60 6.22 -15.14
CA GLY A 124 -2.34 5.99 -13.89
C GLY A 124 -3.83 6.29 -14.00
N LEU A 125 -4.54 6.12 -12.88
CA LEU A 125 -5.95 6.44 -12.77
C LEU A 125 -6.17 7.95 -12.98
N ILE A 126 -7.00 8.31 -13.98
CA ILE A 126 -7.35 9.70 -14.32
C ILE A 126 -8.69 10.12 -13.72
N ASP A 127 -9.36 9.21 -13.01
CA ASP A 127 -10.65 9.46 -12.39
C ASP A 127 -10.47 10.22 -11.06
N TYR A 128 -10.62 11.54 -11.13
CA TYR A 128 -10.48 12.42 -9.96
C TYR A 128 -11.57 12.18 -8.90
N GLU A 129 -12.80 11.91 -9.33
CA GLU A 129 -13.92 11.67 -8.42
C GLU A 129 -13.70 10.40 -7.60
N LEU A 130 -13.24 9.35 -8.27
CA LEU A 130 -12.88 8.11 -7.60
C LEU A 130 -11.73 8.30 -6.62
N GLN A 131 -10.70 9.05 -7.01
CA GLN A 131 -9.57 9.37 -6.16
C GLN A 131 -9.99 10.11 -4.89
N GLU A 132 -10.86 11.11 -5.01
CA GLU A 132 -11.40 11.85 -3.86
C GLU A 132 -12.19 10.94 -2.92
N LYS A 133 -13.02 10.03 -3.47
CA LYS A 133 -13.76 9.02 -2.69
C LYS A 133 -12.81 8.07 -1.94
N MET A 134 -11.74 7.62 -2.60
CA MET A 134 -10.73 6.76 -1.97
C MET A 134 -9.99 7.48 -0.84
N ASN A 135 -9.57 8.73 -1.07
CA ASN A 135 -8.90 9.54 -0.05
C ASN A 135 -9.82 9.82 1.14
N ALA A 136 -11.09 10.20 0.89
CA ALA A 136 -12.09 10.42 1.94
C ALA A 136 -12.37 9.16 2.77
N LYS A 137 -12.36 7.98 2.14
CA LYS A 137 -12.45 6.68 2.83
C LYS A 137 -11.25 6.46 3.73
N ASN A 138 -10.04 6.70 3.23
CA ASN A 138 -8.80 6.51 3.99
C ASN A 138 -8.69 7.46 5.19
N LEU A 139 -9.13 8.72 5.05
CA LEU A 139 -9.19 9.69 6.14
C LEU A 139 -10.15 9.27 7.27
N LYS A 140 -11.23 8.56 6.95
CA LYS A 140 -12.24 8.11 7.92
C LYS A 140 -11.91 6.76 8.57
N ARG A 141 -11.04 5.99 7.96
CA ARG A 141 -10.70 4.66 8.44
C ARG A 141 -9.71 4.75 9.61
N ASP A 142 -10.04 4.12 10.72
CA ASP A 142 -9.12 3.96 11.82
C ASP A 142 -7.83 3.26 11.39
N PRO A 143 -6.68 3.61 11.97
CA PRO A 143 -5.42 2.92 11.70
C PRO A 143 -5.51 1.42 12.02
N LEU A 144 -4.90 0.61 11.17
CA LEU A 144 -4.71 -0.81 11.42
C LEU A 144 -3.51 -1.05 12.36
N ILE A 145 -3.29 -2.30 12.75
CA ILE A 145 -2.12 -2.68 13.55
C ILE A 145 -0.83 -2.28 12.82
N ASN A 146 0.08 -1.61 13.56
CA ASN A 146 1.35 -1.10 13.05
C ASN A 146 1.21 -0.12 11.87
N GLU A 147 0.07 0.54 11.75
CA GLU A 147 -0.17 1.55 10.74
C GLU A 147 -0.03 2.96 11.34
N VAL A 148 0.70 3.82 10.63
CA VAL A 148 0.84 5.25 10.95
C VAL A 148 0.38 6.09 9.77
N GLU A 149 -0.21 7.24 10.05
CA GLU A 149 -0.76 8.12 9.03
C GLU A 149 0.14 9.32 8.78
N ILE A 150 0.28 9.69 7.52
CA ILE A 150 0.91 10.95 7.11
C ILE A 150 -0.07 11.72 6.23
N ASP A 151 -0.51 12.88 6.73
CA ASP A 151 -1.22 13.86 5.90
C ASP A 151 -0.20 14.59 5.02
N VAL A 152 -0.36 14.49 3.70
CA VAL A 152 0.54 15.12 2.72
C VAL A 152 0.11 16.54 2.35
N ALA A 153 -1.02 17.04 2.86
CA ALA A 153 -1.52 18.38 2.57
C ALA A 153 -0.47 19.45 2.91
N GLY A 154 -0.19 20.32 1.95
CA GLY A 154 0.77 21.43 2.10
C GLY A 154 2.23 21.01 2.22
N LYS A 155 2.57 19.72 2.08
CA LYS A 155 3.93 19.22 2.21
C LYS A 155 4.58 18.94 0.85
N THR A 156 5.87 19.19 0.78
CA THR A 156 6.73 18.74 -0.31
C THR A 156 7.02 17.23 -0.17
N SER A 157 7.42 16.59 -1.26
CA SER A 157 7.84 15.18 -1.23
C SER A 157 9.02 14.91 -0.29
N GLU A 158 9.92 15.90 -0.11
CA GLU A 158 11.05 15.80 0.81
C GLU A 158 10.60 15.84 2.27
N GLU A 159 9.64 16.69 2.62
CA GLU A 159 9.05 16.75 3.96
C GLU A 159 8.30 15.47 4.31
N VAL A 160 7.51 14.93 3.38
CA VAL A 160 6.84 13.63 3.54
C VAL A 160 7.86 12.51 3.75
N LEU A 161 8.93 12.47 2.95
CA LEU A 161 10.01 11.48 3.10
C LEU A 161 10.68 11.59 4.46
N LYS A 162 11.05 12.79 4.92
CA LYS A 162 11.65 13.01 6.26
C LYS A 162 10.74 12.54 7.38
N GLN A 163 9.45 12.85 7.29
CA GLN A 163 8.46 12.42 8.28
C GLN A 163 8.32 10.88 8.27
N ALA A 164 8.25 10.25 7.10
CA ALA A 164 8.16 8.80 6.98
C ALA A 164 9.39 8.10 7.58
N ILE A 165 10.61 8.58 7.30
CA ILE A 165 11.84 8.04 7.87
C ILE A 165 11.82 8.16 9.40
N ALA A 166 11.43 9.32 9.93
CA ALA A 166 11.36 9.51 11.38
C ALA A 166 10.40 8.52 12.04
N LEU A 167 9.20 8.31 11.46
CA LEU A 167 8.23 7.32 11.95
C LEU A 167 8.77 5.88 11.85
N ILE A 168 9.33 5.50 10.72
CA ILE A 168 9.89 4.16 10.50
C ILE A 168 11.00 3.87 11.52
N ASP A 169 11.85 4.83 11.81
CA ASP A 169 13.01 4.65 12.69
C ASP A 169 12.66 4.68 14.18
N THR A 170 11.55 5.29 14.56
CA THR A 170 11.15 5.48 15.97
C THR A 170 10.02 4.57 16.43
N GLU A 171 9.08 4.23 15.56
CA GLU A 171 7.96 3.36 15.92
C GLU A 171 8.42 1.93 16.18
N ILE A 172 7.93 1.35 17.29
CA ILE A 172 8.21 -0.03 17.67
C ILE A 172 6.99 -0.88 17.29
N PRO A 173 7.08 -1.74 16.26
CA PRO A 173 5.95 -2.55 15.83
C PRO A 173 5.56 -3.58 16.88
N LEU A 174 4.25 -3.76 17.06
CA LEU A 174 3.70 -4.87 17.81
C LEU A 174 3.92 -6.17 17.00
N LEU A 175 4.54 -7.16 17.64
CA LEU A 175 4.76 -8.47 17.00
C LEU A 175 3.59 -9.42 17.28
N GLU A 176 3.03 -9.34 18.48
CA GLU A 176 1.90 -10.15 18.92
C GLU A 176 0.70 -9.25 19.21
N TYR A 177 -0.44 -9.58 18.67
CA TYR A 177 -1.70 -8.85 18.81
C TYR A 177 -2.88 -9.72 18.39
N ASP A 178 -4.06 -9.36 18.86
CA ASP A 178 -5.31 -9.91 18.37
C ASP A 178 -5.84 -9.01 17.26
N TYR A 179 -6.14 -9.59 16.12
CA TYR A 179 -6.69 -8.88 14.97
C TYR A 179 -7.66 -9.78 14.22
N GLU A 180 -8.88 -9.29 14.08
CA GLU A 180 -9.90 -9.93 13.24
C GLU A 180 -9.98 -9.16 11.92
N LYS A 181 -9.68 -9.88 10.84
CA LYS A 181 -9.73 -9.29 9.50
C LYS A 181 -11.18 -8.97 9.10
N PRO A 182 -11.46 -7.75 8.60
CA PRO A 182 -12.77 -7.42 8.05
C PRO A 182 -13.20 -8.40 6.93
N PRO A 183 -14.48 -8.77 6.87
CA PRO A 183 -14.98 -9.65 5.81
C PRO A 183 -14.72 -9.06 4.41
N ARG A 184 -14.28 -9.89 3.47
CA ARG A 184 -14.06 -9.50 2.06
C ARG A 184 -15.27 -8.83 1.42
N ALA A 185 -16.48 -9.23 1.81
CA ALA A 185 -17.72 -8.66 1.33
C ALA A 185 -17.82 -7.13 1.58
N LEU A 186 -17.21 -6.59 2.63
CA LEU A 186 -17.20 -5.15 2.89
C LEU A 186 -16.37 -4.39 1.85
N PHE A 187 -15.24 -4.95 1.43
CA PHE A 187 -14.42 -4.38 0.36
C PHE A 187 -15.16 -4.40 -0.98
N TYR A 188 -15.68 -5.56 -1.38
CA TYR A 188 -16.42 -5.69 -2.64
C TYR A 188 -17.69 -4.84 -2.67
N SER A 189 -18.42 -4.73 -1.57
CA SER A 189 -19.57 -3.83 -1.48
C SER A 189 -19.20 -2.38 -1.79
N TRP A 190 -18.07 -1.92 -1.28
CA TRP A 190 -17.57 -0.58 -1.57
C TRP A 190 -17.13 -0.42 -3.03
N VAL A 191 -16.43 -1.42 -3.57
CA VAL A 191 -15.98 -1.46 -4.98
C VAL A 191 -17.15 -1.36 -5.92
N PHE A 192 -18.19 -2.19 -5.75
CA PHE A 192 -19.41 -2.16 -6.56
C PHE A 192 -20.20 -0.86 -6.39
N ALA A 193 -20.33 -0.36 -5.18
CA ALA A 193 -21.05 0.89 -4.92
C ALA A 193 -20.41 2.12 -5.59
N ASN A 194 -19.13 2.03 -5.96
CA ASN A 194 -18.40 3.11 -6.63
C ASN A 194 -18.08 2.80 -8.11
N GLY A 195 -18.70 1.78 -8.69
CA GLY A 195 -18.59 1.48 -10.12
C GLY A 195 -17.21 1.02 -10.60
N LEU A 196 -16.41 0.42 -9.70
CA LEU A 196 -15.04 -0.02 -10.00
C LEU A 196 -14.97 -1.38 -10.70
N ARG A 197 -16.09 -2.06 -10.86
CA ARG A 197 -16.28 -3.33 -11.60
C ARG A 197 -17.67 -3.42 -12.19
#